data_f5474b3a03b4b77eb187b5f88c996a53
#
_entry.id   f5474b3a03b4b77eb187b5f88c996a53
#
_cell.length_a   1.000
_cell.length_b   1.000
_cell.length_c   1.000
_cell.angle_alpha   90.00
_cell.angle_beta   90.00
_cell.angle_gamma   90.00
#
_symmetry.space_group_name_H-M   'P 1'
#
loop_
_entity.id
_entity.type
_entity.pdbx_description
1 polymer ?
#
loop_
_entity_poly.entity_id
_entity_poly.type
_entity_poly.pdbx_seq_one_letter_code
_entity_poly.pdbx_strand_id
1 'polypeptide(L)'
;MPIEDASVRWDEDDSPYRTIGVIRFPAQSAWNDAKAQAWDERMGFNPANSLEAHRPLGQIMRARLFVYKRLQDWRRATNAVQKVEPVSLADLPD
;
A
#
# COMPACT_ATOMS: atom_id res chain seq x y z
N MET A 1 -11.90 -20.06 -9.64
CA MET A 1 -10.72 -19.28 -10.01
C MET A 1 -9.59 -19.53 -9.06
N PRO A 2 -8.39 -19.89 -9.55
CA PRO A 2 -7.26 -20.22 -8.69
C PRO A 2 -6.68 -18.92 -8.10
N ILE A 3 -6.89 -18.68 -6.82
CA ILE A 3 -6.34 -17.53 -6.09
C ILE A 3 -4.86 -17.74 -5.75
N GLU A 4 -4.47 -18.99 -5.55
CA GLU A 4 -3.12 -19.36 -5.12
C GLU A 4 -2.09 -19.42 -6.26
N ASP A 5 -2.54 -19.60 -7.49
CA ASP A 5 -1.67 -19.69 -8.66
C ASP A 5 -1.70 -18.40 -9.47
N ALA A 6 -0.68 -17.57 -9.27
CA ALA A 6 -0.55 -16.30 -9.97
C ALA A 6 -0.13 -16.41 -11.44
N SER A 7 0.21 -17.61 -11.94
CA SER A 7 0.53 -17.84 -13.34
C SER A 7 -0.72 -18.00 -14.21
N VAL A 8 -1.85 -18.26 -13.61
CA VAL A 8 -3.12 -18.46 -14.32
C VAL A 8 -3.82 -17.14 -14.57
N ARG A 9 -4.02 -16.80 -15.82
CA ARG A 9 -4.88 -15.68 -16.21
C ARG A 9 -6.34 -16.02 -15.92
N TRP A 10 -7.04 -15.07 -15.31
CA TRP A 10 -8.49 -15.19 -15.12
C TRP A 10 -9.20 -14.64 -16.35
N ASP A 11 -10.15 -15.38 -16.86
CA ASP A 11 -10.98 -14.95 -17.97
C ASP A 11 -11.99 -13.89 -17.49
N GLU A 12 -12.16 -12.84 -18.26
CA GLU A 12 -13.06 -11.73 -17.90
C GLU A 12 -14.54 -12.12 -18.01
N ASP A 13 -14.86 -13.13 -18.85
CA ASP A 13 -16.23 -13.67 -18.93
C ASP A 13 -16.62 -14.41 -17.64
N ASP A 14 -15.66 -15.12 -17.05
CA ASP A 14 -15.85 -15.83 -15.78
C ASP A 14 -15.68 -14.91 -14.56
N SER A 15 -14.86 -13.87 -14.67
CA SER A 15 -14.53 -12.92 -13.60
C SER A 15 -14.50 -11.50 -14.11
N PRO A 16 -15.65 -10.90 -14.37
CA PRO A 16 -15.71 -9.53 -14.91
C PRO A 16 -15.21 -8.50 -13.90
N TYR A 17 -14.54 -7.46 -14.40
CA TYR A 17 -14.15 -6.31 -13.60
C TYR A 17 -15.37 -5.61 -13.02
N ARG A 18 -15.25 -5.23 -11.75
CA ARG A 18 -16.27 -4.43 -11.03
C ARG A 18 -15.62 -3.23 -10.39
N THR A 19 -16.25 -2.08 -10.50
CA THR A 19 -15.80 -0.89 -9.79
C THR A 19 -16.01 -1.10 -8.29
N ILE A 20 -14.93 -1.10 -7.52
CA ILE A 20 -14.94 -1.25 -6.06
C ILE A 20 -14.63 0.06 -5.34
N GLY A 21 -14.19 1.08 -6.06
CA GLY A 21 -13.87 2.38 -5.49
C GLY A 21 -13.42 3.35 -6.56
N VAL A 22 -13.38 4.61 -6.20
CA VAL A 22 -12.88 5.70 -7.05
C VAL A 22 -11.91 6.54 -6.23
N ILE A 23 -10.70 6.71 -6.73
CA ILE A 23 -9.69 7.58 -6.14
C ILE A 23 -9.68 8.89 -6.95
N ARG A 24 -9.81 10.02 -6.27
CA ARG A 24 -9.78 11.34 -6.90
C ARG A 24 -8.55 12.11 -6.41
N PHE A 25 -7.76 12.58 -7.35
CA PHE A 25 -6.58 13.41 -7.10
C PHE A 25 -6.89 14.84 -7.54
N PRO A 26 -7.24 15.77 -6.63
CA PRO A 26 -7.41 17.17 -6.98
C PRO A 26 -6.06 17.76 -7.40
N ALA A 27 -6.09 18.88 -8.12
CA ALA A 27 -4.87 19.59 -8.50
C ALA A 27 -4.09 20.00 -7.26
N GLN A 28 -2.83 19.57 -7.17
CA GLN A 28 -1.96 19.81 -6.02
C GLN A 28 -0.49 19.67 -6.42
N SER A 29 0.42 20.15 -5.58
CA SER A 29 1.84 19.87 -5.71
C SER A 29 2.08 18.38 -5.45
N ALA A 30 2.59 17.67 -6.43
CA ALA A 30 2.85 16.24 -6.31
C ALA A 30 4.07 15.93 -5.44
N TRP A 31 5.06 16.83 -5.43
CA TRP A 31 6.34 16.60 -4.79
C TRP A 31 6.93 17.89 -4.19
N ASN A 32 7.45 17.80 -2.98
CA ASN A 32 8.33 18.75 -2.35
C ASN A 32 9.11 18.04 -1.23
N ASP A 33 10.12 18.70 -0.66
CA ASP A 33 10.98 18.10 0.36
C ASP A 33 10.22 17.65 1.62
N ALA A 34 9.22 18.41 2.04
CA ALA A 34 8.40 18.07 3.19
C ALA A 34 7.58 16.80 2.94
N LYS A 35 6.99 16.66 1.75
CA LYS A 35 6.27 15.44 1.34
C LYS A 35 7.20 14.24 1.22
N ALA A 36 8.41 14.43 0.66
CA ALA A 36 9.41 13.37 0.59
C ALA A 36 9.75 12.82 1.98
N GLN A 37 10.03 13.69 2.93
CA GLN A 37 10.36 13.29 4.31
C GLN A 37 9.18 12.62 5.02
N ALA A 38 7.97 13.15 4.88
CA ALA A 38 6.79 12.61 5.55
C ALA A 38 6.33 11.29 4.94
N TRP A 39 6.30 11.21 3.61
CA TRP A 39 5.68 10.08 2.91
C TRP A 39 6.68 8.97 2.61
N ASP A 40 7.81 9.29 2.00
CA ASP A 40 8.76 8.26 1.59
C ASP A 40 9.59 7.73 2.75
N GLU A 41 10.00 8.61 3.64
CA GLU A 41 10.91 8.24 4.73
C GLU A 41 10.15 7.67 5.95
N ARG A 42 9.03 8.27 6.33
CA ARG A 42 8.37 7.98 7.61
C ARG A 42 7.11 7.14 7.51
N MET A 43 6.31 7.32 6.46
CA MET A 43 5.13 6.49 6.25
C MET A 43 5.52 5.11 5.75
N GLY A 44 4.72 4.12 6.09
CA GLY A 44 4.91 2.75 5.64
C GLY A 44 3.73 2.29 4.81
N PHE A 45 4.01 1.49 3.79
CA PHE A 45 3.00 0.79 3.04
C PHE A 45 3.03 -0.70 3.38
N ASN A 46 1.87 -1.27 3.66
CA ASN A 46 1.71 -2.72 3.76
C ASN A 46 0.33 -3.11 3.22
N PRO A 47 0.24 -4.07 2.30
CA PRO A 47 -1.04 -4.58 1.79
C PRO A 47 -2.00 -5.10 2.86
N ALA A 48 -1.49 -5.42 4.07
CA ALA A 48 -2.33 -5.81 5.20
C ALA A 48 -3.22 -4.67 5.71
N ASN A 49 -2.85 -3.41 5.44
CA ASN A 49 -3.63 -2.23 5.84
C ASN A 49 -4.78 -2.02 4.84
N SER A 50 -5.74 -2.92 4.87
CA SER A 50 -6.91 -2.91 3.99
C SER A 50 -8.18 -3.24 4.76
N LEU A 51 -9.32 -2.92 4.18
CA LEU A 51 -10.60 -3.38 4.70
C LEU A 51 -10.68 -4.92 4.62
N GLU A 52 -11.39 -5.54 5.56
CA GLU A 52 -11.58 -6.99 5.56
C GLU A 52 -12.16 -7.51 4.24
N ALA A 53 -13.09 -6.76 3.65
CA ALA A 53 -13.67 -7.11 2.35
C ALA A 53 -12.67 -7.08 1.19
N HIS A 54 -11.55 -6.34 1.34
CA HIS A 54 -10.50 -6.19 0.33
C HIS A 54 -9.17 -6.80 0.79
N ARG A 55 -9.21 -7.69 1.78
CA ARG A 55 -8.00 -8.31 2.31
C ARG A 55 -7.20 -9.03 1.21
N PRO A 56 -5.89 -8.98 1.28
CA PRO A 56 -5.02 -9.69 0.33
C PRO A 56 -5.25 -11.20 0.39
N LEU A 57 -5.36 -11.82 -0.78
CA LEU A 57 -5.53 -13.27 -0.92
C LEU A 57 -4.39 -13.85 -1.76
N GLY A 58 -4.14 -15.14 -1.57
CA GLY A 58 -3.15 -15.90 -2.32
C GLY A 58 -1.75 -15.89 -1.72
N GLN A 59 -0.93 -16.85 -2.16
CA GLN A 59 0.40 -17.07 -1.59
C GLN A 59 1.37 -15.90 -1.84
N ILE A 60 1.30 -15.26 -3.01
CA ILE A 60 2.14 -14.10 -3.31
C ILE A 60 1.82 -12.94 -2.38
N MET A 61 0.54 -12.67 -2.15
CA MET A 61 0.15 -11.61 -1.24
C MET A 61 0.55 -11.92 0.21
N ARG A 62 0.45 -13.17 0.67
CA ARG A 62 0.95 -13.56 2.00
C ARG A 62 2.46 -13.32 2.12
N ALA A 63 3.24 -13.66 1.11
CA ALA A 63 4.68 -13.37 1.08
C ALA A 63 4.95 -11.85 1.14
N ARG A 64 4.19 -11.05 0.38
CA ARG A 64 4.31 -9.58 0.39
C ARG A 64 4.04 -8.99 1.77
N LEU A 65 3.04 -9.46 2.51
CA LEU A 65 2.75 -8.96 3.86
C LEU A 65 3.98 -9.04 4.77
N PHE A 66 4.67 -10.16 4.71
CA PHE A 66 5.89 -10.39 5.48
C PHE A 66 7.06 -9.53 5.00
N VAL A 67 7.31 -9.53 3.69
CA VAL A 67 8.44 -8.81 3.08
C VAL A 67 8.33 -7.30 3.29
N TYR A 68 7.17 -6.71 3.06
CA TYR A 68 6.97 -5.27 3.26
C TYR A 68 7.25 -4.85 4.70
N LYS A 69 6.76 -5.62 5.68
CA LYS A 69 7.04 -5.31 7.08
C LYS A 69 8.54 -5.37 7.40
N ARG A 70 9.22 -6.43 6.99
CA ARG A 70 10.66 -6.61 7.25
C ARG A 70 11.51 -5.52 6.60
N LEU A 71 11.22 -5.17 5.35
CA LEU A 71 11.94 -4.12 4.64
C LEU A 71 11.69 -2.73 5.25
N GLN A 72 10.50 -2.45 5.71
CA GLN A 72 10.19 -1.20 6.41
C GLN A 72 10.96 -1.08 7.71
N ASP A 73 10.95 -2.12 8.52
CA ASP A 73 11.67 -2.16 9.80
C ASP A 73 13.18 -1.97 9.58
N TRP A 74 13.74 -2.69 8.61
CA TRP A 74 15.15 -2.54 8.22
C TRP A 74 15.49 -1.13 7.73
N ARG A 75 14.66 -0.57 6.85
CA ARG A 75 14.89 0.76 6.28
C ARG A 75 14.87 1.86 7.35
N ARG A 76 13.91 1.78 8.27
CA ARG A 76 13.82 2.71 9.40
C ARG A 76 15.03 2.62 10.33
N ALA A 77 15.45 1.41 10.65
CA ALA A 77 16.63 1.21 11.47
C ALA A 77 17.90 1.74 10.79
N THR A 78 18.05 1.49 9.49
CA THR A 78 19.20 1.94 8.70
C THR A 78 19.24 3.47 8.55
N ASN A 79 18.09 4.09 8.31
CA ASN A 79 17.99 5.54 8.11
C ASN A 79 17.76 6.32 9.42
N ALA A 80 17.66 5.64 10.55
CA ALA A 80 17.37 6.23 11.86
C ALA A 80 16.10 7.09 11.87
N VAL A 81 15.04 6.67 11.15
CA VAL A 81 13.80 7.41 10.98
C VAL A 81 12.68 6.78 11.80
N GLN A 82 11.93 7.60 12.52
CA GLN A 82 10.75 7.13 13.25
C GLN A 82 9.53 7.04 12.32
N LYS A 83 8.74 5.99 12.53
CA LYS A 83 7.46 5.83 11.86
C LYS A 83 6.49 6.95 12.24
N VAL A 84 5.79 7.48 11.25
CA VAL A 84 4.66 8.38 11.44
C VAL A 84 3.41 7.73 10.89
N GLU A 85 2.36 7.73 11.68
CA GLU A 85 1.03 7.29 11.27
C GLU A 85 0.07 8.47 11.39
N PRO A 86 -0.19 9.19 10.29
CA PRO A 86 -1.12 10.31 10.32
C PRO A 86 -2.53 9.82 10.62
N VAL A 87 -3.24 10.53 11.47
CA VAL A 87 -4.62 10.22 11.89
C VAL A 87 -5.63 10.97 11.03
N SER A 88 -5.19 12.09 10.45
CA SER A 88 -6.01 12.93 9.58
C SER A 88 -5.18 13.54 8.45
N LEU A 89 -5.86 14.10 7.46
CA LEU A 89 -5.19 14.81 6.36
C LEU A 89 -4.43 16.06 6.83
N ALA A 90 -4.83 16.65 7.96
CA ALA A 90 -4.16 17.80 8.55
C ALA A 90 -2.75 17.48 9.10
N ASP A 91 -2.47 16.20 9.34
CA ASP A 91 -1.15 15.74 9.80
C ASP A 91 -0.14 15.58 8.66
N LEU A 92 -0.59 15.75 7.43
CA LEU A 92 0.25 15.63 6.23
C LEU A 92 0.71 17.03 5.77
N PRO A 93 1.93 17.15 5.24
CA PRO A 93 2.40 18.42 4.68
C PRO A 93 1.64 18.76 3.39
N ASP A 94 1.42 20.06 3.20
CA ASP A 94 0.80 20.60 1.99
C ASP A 94 1.67 20.41 0.72
#